data_0d322cda9791efe6dc27f2ebda01bd07
#
_entry.id   0d322cda9791efe6dc27f2ebda01bd07
#
_cell.length_a   1.000
_cell.length_b   1.000
_cell.length_c   1.000
_cell.angle_alpha   90.00
_cell.angle_beta   90.00
_cell.angle_gamma   90.00
#
_symmetry.space_group_name_H-M   'P 1'
#
loop_
_entity.id
_entity.type
_entity.pdbx_description
1 polymer ?
#
loop_
_entity_poly.entity_id
_entity_poly.type
_entity_poly.pdbx_seq_one_letter_code
_entity_poly.pdbx_strand_id
1 'polypeptide(L)'
;PLFLEASTGLNDDLNGVERKVTFDIRDSGIEAQVVQSLAKWKRQALKDYGFRVGKGLYCDMNAIRRDEELDNLHSVYVDQWDWEKVIREEDRTEAYLKNVVRSIVSAVCATEMNLHAMFPQLQDLPLHTPNVTFITTQELEDKYPDLTPKERENAIVKENGTTFLMKIGAPLRSGKPHDGRAPDYDDLS
;
A
#
# COMPACT_ATOMS: atom_id res chain seq x y z
N PRO A 1 6.16 15.52 -5.91
CA PRO A 1 6.20 16.70 -5.02
C PRO A 1 6.53 16.31 -3.58
N LEU A 2 7.12 17.23 -2.82
CA LEU A 2 7.40 17.07 -1.38
C LEU A 2 6.25 17.62 -0.52
N PHE A 3 5.51 18.54 -1.07
CA PHE A 3 4.32 19.13 -0.46
C PHE A 3 3.30 19.46 -1.54
N LEU A 4 2.06 19.63 -1.12
CA LEU A 4 0.92 19.96 -1.97
C LEU A 4 0.15 21.13 -1.35
N GLU A 5 -0.48 21.93 -2.19
CA GLU A 5 -1.40 22.96 -1.73
C GLU A 5 -2.61 22.32 -1.05
N ALA A 6 -2.96 22.79 0.15
CA ALA A 6 -4.01 22.22 0.99
C ALA A 6 -5.39 22.24 0.29
N SER A 7 -5.68 23.32 -0.45
CA SER A 7 -6.97 23.51 -1.14
C SER A 7 -7.24 22.48 -2.23
N THR A 8 -6.21 21.82 -2.76
CA THR A 8 -6.38 20.82 -3.82
C THR A 8 -6.99 19.50 -3.34
N GLY A 9 -6.87 19.16 -2.05
CA GLY A 9 -7.30 17.89 -1.50
C GLY A 9 -6.53 16.67 -2.01
N LEU A 10 -5.42 16.87 -2.73
CA LEU A 10 -4.64 15.80 -3.35
C LEU A 10 -3.66 15.12 -2.39
N ASN A 11 -3.40 15.71 -1.23
CA ASN A 11 -2.65 15.04 -0.17
C ASN A 11 -3.56 14.05 0.55
N ASP A 12 -3.30 12.77 0.36
CA ASP A 12 -4.09 11.71 0.97
C ASP A 12 -3.96 11.72 2.49
N ASP A 13 -5.06 11.58 3.19
CA ASP A 13 -5.12 11.56 4.65
C ASP A 13 -5.22 10.14 5.23
N LEU A 14 -4.79 9.16 4.43
CA LEU A 14 -4.68 7.75 4.79
C LEU A 14 -6.04 7.19 5.28
N ASN A 15 -6.18 6.93 6.58
CA ASN A 15 -7.45 6.48 7.16
C ASN A 15 -8.40 7.63 7.57
N GLY A 16 -8.01 8.90 7.32
CA GLY A 16 -8.82 10.09 7.58
C GLY A 16 -8.68 10.68 8.98
N VAL A 17 -7.85 10.11 9.84
CA VAL A 17 -7.62 10.61 11.22
C VAL A 17 -6.22 11.17 11.43
N GLU A 18 -5.26 10.86 10.59
CA GLU A 18 -3.89 11.35 10.68
C GLU A 18 -3.84 12.85 10.38
N ARG A 19 -3.15 13.58 11.24
CA ARG A 19 -2.97 15.02 11.09
C ARG A 19 -1.84 15.30 10.10
N LYS A 20 -2.10 16.20 9.17
CA LYS A 20 -1.11 16.67 8.21
C LYS A 20 -0.15 17.66 8.86
N VAL A 21 1.10 17.70 8.38
CA VAL A 21 2.04 18.79 8.70
C VAL A 21 1.80 19.90 7.70
N THR A 22 1.32 21.04 8.19
CA THR A 22 1.01 22.23 7.37
C THR A 22 2.00 23.34 7.61
N PHE A 23 2.17 24.20 6.60
CA PHE A 23 2.93 25.44 6.68
C PHE A 23 2.38 26.45 5.66
N ASP A 24 2.56 27.72 5.91
CA ASP A 24 2.20 28.78 4.99
C ASP A 24 3.37 29.17 4.07
N ILE A 25 3.04 29.57 2.85
CA ILE A 25 3.99 30.16 1.91
C ILE A 25 3.77 31.67 1.93
N ARG A 26 4.66 32.38 2.60
CA ARG A 26 4.53 33.80 2.95
C ARG A 26 4.10 34.70 1.79
N ASP A 27 4.74 34.57 0.64
CA ASP A 27 4.54 35.50 -0.48
C ASP A 27 3.25 35.22 -1.27
N SER A 28 2.70 34.04 -1.18
CA SER A 28 1.48 33.63 -1.90
C SER A 28 0.25 33.56 -1.01
N GLY A 29 0.41 33.49 0.31
CA GLY A 29 -0.66 33.22 1.25
C GLY A 29 -1.28 31.82 1.13
N ILE A 30 -0.60 30.90 0.43
CA ILE A 30 -1.04 29.52 0.23
C ILE A 30 -0.65 28.69 1.44
N GLU A 31 -1.60 27.92 1.96
CA GLU A 31 -1.32 26.85 2.91
C GLU A 31 -0.87 25.60 2.12
N ALA A 32 0.28 25.06 2.49
CA ALA A 32 0.85 23.85 1.95
C ALA A 32 0.89 22.74 3.00
N GLN A 33 0.84 21.50 2.54
CA GLN A 33 0.87 20.30 3.36
C GLN A 33 2.01 19.39 2.92
N VAL A 34 2.83 18.97 3.86
CA VAL A 34 3.83 17.91 3.60
C VAL A 34 3.11 16.63 3.23
N VAL A 35 3.61 15.92 2.25
CA VAL A 35 2.99 14.71 1.71
C VAL A 35 2.89 13.62 2.77
N GLN A 36 1.71 13.01 2.85
CA GLN A 36 1.46 11.75 3.56
C GLN A 36 1.35 10.57 2.57
N SER A 37 0.69 10.78 1.43
CA SER A 37 0.60 9.86 0.31
C SER A 37 0.37 10.63 -1.00
N LEU A 38 0.91 10.14 -2.10
CA LEU A 38 0.71 10.69 -3.44
C LEU A 38 -0.29 9.89 -4.30
N ALA A 39 -1.08 9.00 -3.71
CA ALA A 39 -2.03 8.17 -4.46
C ALA A 39 -3.03 9.04 -5.24
N LYS A 40 -3.75 9.94 -4.59
CA LYS A 40 -4.70 10.85 -5.24
C LYS A 40 -4.00 11.75 -6.27
N TRP A 41 -2.84 12.29 -5.95
CA TRP A 41 -2.08 13.12 -6.87
C TRP A 41 -1.67 12.35 -8.14
N LYS A 42 -1.20 11.11 -8.00
CA LYS A 42 -0.84 10.27 -9.16
C LYS A 42 -2.04 9.95 -10.04
N ARG A 43 -3.20 9.64 -9.45
CA ARG A 43 -4.45 9.43 -10.21
C ARG A 43 -4.83 10.66 -11.03
N GLN A 44 -4.74 11.85 -10.44
CA GLN A 44 -4.95 13.11 -11.16
C GLN A 44 -3.91 13.30 -12.26
N ALA A 45 -2.62 13.06 -11.97
CA ALA A 45 -1.55 13.20 -12.95
C ALA A 45 -1.69 12.22 -14.14
N LEU A 46 -2.14 10.99 -13.91
CA LEU A 46 -2.42 10.03 -14.99
C LEU A 46 -3.46 10.58 -15.97
N LYS A 47 -4.49 11.25 -15.45
CA LYS A 47 -5.52 11.92 -16.26
C LYS A 47 -4.96 13.13 -16.99
N ASP A 48 -4.30 14.04 -16.27
CA ASP A 48 -3.83 15.32 -16.80
C ASP A 48 -2.76 15.14 -17.87
N TYR A 49 -1.89 14.14 -17.74
CA TYR A 49 -0.87 13.79 -18.72
C TYR A 49 -1.35 12.82 -19.81
N GLY A 50 -2.60 12.40 -19.78
CA GLY A 50 -3.19 11.55 -20.82
C GLY A 50 -2.57 10.15 -20.91
N PHE A 51 -2.28 9.52 -19.78
CA PHE A 51 -1.73 8.17 -19.76
C PHE A 51 -2.71 7.16 -20.38
N ARG A 52 -2.18 6.29 -21.23
CA ARG A 52 -2.96 5.24 -21.89
C ARG A 52 -3.15 4.02 -20.99
N VAL A 53 -4.19 3.24 -21.24
CA VAL A 53 -4.40 1.94 -20.63
C VAL A 53 -3.13 1.07 -20.68
N GLY A 54 -2.80 0.44 -19.57
CA GLY A 54 -1.60 -0.38 -19.41
C GLY A 54 -0.33 0.41 -19.06
N LYS A 55 -0.39 1.74 -19.06
CA LYS A 55 0.71 2.61 -18.63
C LYS A 55 0.43 3.18 -17.24
N GLY A 56 1.48 3.55 -16.55
CA GLY A 56 1.39 4.05 -15.19
C GLY A 56 2.48 5.05 -14.86
N LEU A 57 2.37 5.60 -13.69
CA LEU A 57 3.29 6.55 -13.09
C LEU A 57 3.75 6.00 -11.75
N TYR A 58 5.03 6.02 -11.47
CA TYR A 58 5.56 5.78 -10.14
C TYR A 58 6.18 7.03 -9.56
N CYS A 59 6.21 7.13 -8.27
CA CYS A 59 6.92 8.15 -7.52
C CYS A 59 7.88 7.49 -6.53
N ASP A 60 9.10 8.00 -6.51
CA ASP A 60 10.01 7.90 -5.38
C ASP A 60 9.68 9.09 -4.49
N MET A 61 9.03 8.85 -3.37
CA MET A 61 8.45 9.91 -2.55
C MET A 61 8.92 9.82 -1.09
N ASN A 62 9.00 11.00 -0.47
CA ASN A 62 9.21 11.13 0.95
C ASN A 62 7.93 11.66 1.60
N ALA A 63 7.54 11.05 2.70
CA ALA A 63 6.35 11.43 3.46
C ALA A 63 6.69 11.68 4.92
N ILE A 64 5.90 12.53 5.58
CA ILE A 64 5.95 12.71 7.02
C ILE A 64 4.62 12.28 7.62
N ARG A 65 4.68 11.29 8.50
CA ARG A 65 3.56 10.74 9.26
C ARG A 65 3.72 11.12 10.72
N ARG A 66 3.27 12.33 11.06
CA ARG A 66 3.52 12.93 12.39
C ARG A 66 2.87 12.19 13.55
N ASP A 67 1.82 11.43 13.30
CA ASP A 67 1.05 10.70 14.31
C ASP A 67 1.38 9.20 14.32
N GLU A 68 2.48 8.79 13.65
CA GLU A 68 2.91 7.39 13.61
C GLU A 68 3.35 6.91 14.99
N GLU A 69 2.91 5.73 15.39
CA GLU A 69 3.41 5.04 16.56
C GLU A 69 4.78 4.42 16.23
N LEU A 70 5.81 4.94 16.88
CA LEU A 70 7.21 4.61 16.55
C LEU A 70 7.64 3.29 17.16
N ASP A 71 8.19 2.42 16.34
CA ASP A 71 8.85 1.18 16.76
C ASP A 71 10.07 0.88 15.87
N ASN A 72 10.55 -0.35 15.86
CA ASN A 72 11.68 -0.76 15.01
C ASN A 72 11.33 -0.89 13.51
N LEU A 73 10.06 -0.79 13.13
CA LEU A 73 9.57 -0.89 11.75
C LEU A 73 8.93 0.41 11.24
N HIS A 74 8.43 1.25 12.16
CA HIS A 74 7.67 2.45 11.82
C HIS A 74 8.42 3.72 12.21
N SER A 75 8.45 4.68 11.30
CA SER A 75 9.13 5.96 11.45
C SER A 75 8.22 7.13 11.06
N VAL A 76 8.47 8.29 11.67
CA VAL A 76 7.83 9.56 11.25
C VAL A 76 8.16 9.90 9.80
N TYR A 77 9.40 9.64 9.38
CA TYR A 77 9.83 9.82 8.00
C TYR A 77 9.72 8.51 7.24
N VAL A 78 9.04 8.56 6.10
CA VAL A 78 8.83 7.40 5.23
C VAL A 78 9.38 7.71 3.85
N ASP A 79 10.22 6.81 3.35
CA ASP A 79 10.74 6.78 2.00
C ASP A 79 10.03 5.64 1.26
N GLN A 80 9.37 5.94 0.15
CA GLN A 80 8.36 5.04 -0.40
C GLN A 80 8.36 5.08 -1.93
N TRP A 81 8.41 3.92 -2.58
CA TRP A 81 8.03 3.77 -3.97
C TRP A 81 6.55 3.42 -4.05
N ASP A 82 5.85 4.20 -4.81
CA ASP A 82 4.42 4.05 -4.97
C ASP A 82 4.03 4.32 -6.42
N TRP A 83 3.08 3.58 -6.97
CA TRP A 83 2.68 3.74 -8.36
C TRP A 83 1.18 3.61 -8.55
N GLU A 84 0.69 4.19 -9.66
CA GLU A 84 -0.66 4.03 -10.16
C GLU A 84 -0.60 3.65 -11.63
N LYS A 85 -1.50 2.78 -12.08
CA LYS A 85 -1.58 2.27 -13.45
C LYS A 85 -2.99 2.41 -13.99
N VAL A 86 -3.11 2.90 -15.24
CA VAL A 86 -4.41 2.95 -15.92
C VAL A 86 -4.80 1.55 -16.39
N ILE A 87 -5.95 1.09 -15.94
CA ILE A 87 -6.58 -0.16 -16.37
C ILE A 87 -7.95 0.14 -16.97
N ARG A 88 -8.54 -0.81 -17.68
CA ARG A 88 -9.93 -0.70 -18.15
C ARG A 88 -10.88 -1.12 -17.04
N GLU A 89 -12.13 -0.71 -17.14
CA GLU A 89 -13.16 -1.12 -16.19
C GLU A 89 -13.36 -2.65 -16.19
N GLU A 90 -13.36 -3.27 -17.38
CA GLU A 90 -13.44 -4.73 -17.53
C GLU A 90 -12.24 -5.50 -16.94
N ASP A 91 -11.09 -4.84 -16.76
CA ASP A 91 -9.89 -5.43 -16.15
C ASP A 91 -9.96 -5.40 -14.59
N ARG A 92 -10.96 -4.72 -14.02
CA ARG A 92 -11.14 -4.65 -12.55
C ARG A 92 -11.71 -5.95 -12.00
N THR A 93 -10.88 -6.98 -12.00
CA THR A 93 -11.22 -8.35 -11.60
C THR A 93 -10.17 -8.95 -10.68
N GLU A 94 -10.58 -9.92 -9.86
CA GLU A 94 -9.64 -10.69 -9.04
C GLU A 94 -8.55 -11.38 -9.87
N ALA A 95 -8.87 -11.85 -11.06
CA ALA A 95 -7.89 -12.49 -11.94
C ALA A 95 -6.79 -11.51 -12.34
N TYR A 96 -7.15 -10.28 -12.69
CA TYR A 96 -6.19 -9.23 -13.00
C TYR A 96 -5.36 -8.85 -11.77
N LEU A 97 -5.99 -8.63 -10.61
CA LEU A 97 -5.32 -8.35 -9.35
C LEU A 97 -4.29 -9.44 -9.03
N LYS A 98 -4.69 -10.72 -9.05
CA LYS A 98 -3.80 -11.86 -8.77
C LYS A 98 -2.59 -11.90 -9.71
N ASN A 99 -2.77 -11.55 -10.98
CA ASN A 99 -1.66 -11.47 -11.94
C ASN A 99 -0.70 -10.32 -11.63
N VAL A 100 -1.21 -9.15 -11.24
CA VAL A 100 -0.39 -8.01 -10.80
C VAL A 100 0.41 -8.37 -9.55
N VAL A 101 -0.24 -8.97 -8.55
CA VAL A 101 0.42 -9.40 -7.31
C VAL A 101 1.55 -10.40 -7.59
N ARG A 102 1.31 -11.41 -8.44
CA ARG A 102 2.37 -12.37 -8.83
C ARG A 102 3.55 -11.70 -9.51
N SER A 103 3.30 -10.68 -10.35
CA SER A 103 4.36 -9.92 -10.99
C SER A 103 5.20 -9.13 -9.99
N ILE A 104 4.54 -8.52 -8.99
CA ILE A 104 5.21 -7.79 -7.90
C ILE A 104 6.06 -8.75 -7.06
N VAL A 105 5.49 -9.85 -6.61
CA VAL A 105 6.20 -10.85 -5.80
C VAL A 105 7.39 -11.43 -6.57
N SER A 106 7.24 -11.68 -7.88
CA SER A 106 8.37 -12.12 -8.71
C SER A 106 9.49 -11.09 -8.77
N ALA A 107 9.16 -9.80 -8.83
CA ALA A 107 10.16 -8.73 -8.80
C ALA A 107 10.87 -8.65 -7.43
N VAL A 108 10.13 -8.81 -6.33
CA VAL A 108 10.69 -8.87 -4.97
C VAL A 108 11.67 -10.06 -4.86
N CYS A 109 11.25 -11.26 -5.26
CA CYS A 109 12.12 -12.45 -5.22
C CYS A 109 13.38 -12.27 -6.08
N ALA A 110 13.27 -11.67 -7.26
CA ALA A 110 14.43 -11.38 -8.11
C ALA A 110 15.39 -10.37 -7.45
N THR A 111 14.85 -9.38 -6.76
CA THR A 111 15.64 -8.41 -5.99
C THR A 111 16.40 -9.08 -4.84
N GLU A 112 15.73 -9.94 -4.08
CA GLU A 112 16.38 -10.72 -3.00
C GLU A 112 17.50 -11.61 -3.53
N MET A 113 17.27 -12.32 -4.62
CA MET A 113 18.30 -13.14 -5.25
C MET A 113 19.52 -12.31 -5.69
N ASN A 114 19.30 -11.12 -6.26
CA ASN A 114 20.36 -10.22 -6.63
C ASN A 114 21.13 -9.69 -5.41
N LEU A 115 20.43 -9.35 -4.34
CA LEU A 115 21.04 -8.91 -3.09
C LEU A 115 21.91 -10.01 -2.46
N HIS A 116 21.45 -11.26 -2.45
CA HIS A 116 22.25 -12.40 -1.99
C HIS A 116 23.52 -12.59 -2.83
N ALA A 117 23.42 -12.40 -4.15
CA ALA A 117 24.58 -12.51 -5.02
C ALA A 117 25.61 -11.38 -4.82
N MET A 118 25.11 -10.16 -4.52
CA MET A 118 25.96 -8.97 -4.34
C MET A 118 26.54 -8.84 -2.93
N PHE A 119 25.80 -9.34 -1.92
CA PHE A 119 26.15 -9.16 -0.50
C PHE A 119 26.21 -10.52 0.22
N PRO A 120 27.42 -11.12 0.35
CA PRO A 120 27.57 -12.43 1.00
C PRO A 120 27.02 -12.49 2.43
N GLN A 121 26.97 -11.35 3.14
CA GLN A 121 26.44 -11.25 4.49
C GLN A 121 24.93 -11.55 4.59
N LEU A 122 24.21 -11.48 3.46
CA LEU A 122 22.77 -11.73 3.40
C LEU A 122 22.42 -13.17 3.03
N GLN A 123 23.42 -14.00 2.67
CA GLN A 123 23.17 -15.37 2.15
C GLN A 123 22.48 -16.30 3.14
N ASP A 124 22.58 -16.04 4.44
CA ASP A 124 21.89 -16.82 5.47
C ASP A 124 20.42 -16.44 5.68
N LEU A 125 19.96 -15.34 5.06
CA LEU A 125 18.55 -14.92 5.13
C LEU A 125 17.70 -15.80 4.18
N PRO A 126 16.50 -16.25 4.63
CA PRO A 126 15.63 -17.03 3.78
C PRO A 126 15.11 -16.19 2.60
N LEU A 127 15.09 -16.78 1.40
CA LEU A 127 14.47 -16.18 0.23
C LEU A 127 12.97 -16.45 0.21
N HIS A 128 12.20 -15.44 -0.19
CA HIS A 128 10.79 -15.64 -0.48
C HIS A 128 10.59 -16.48 -1.74
N THR A 129 9.48 -17.18 -1.81
CA THR A 129 9.10 -17.93 -2.99
C THR A 129 8.09 -17.15 -3.83
N PRO A 130 8.08 -17.34 -5.17
CA PRO A 130 7.11 -16.68 -6.04
C PRO A 130 5.67 -17.21 -5.86
N ASN A 131 5.48 -18.26 -5.06
CA ASN A 131 4.17 -18.82 -4.78
C ASN A 131 3.43 -17.89 -3.79
N VAL A 132 2.27 -17.39 -4.22
CA VAL A 132 1.44 -16.50 -3.42
C VAL A 132 0.14 -17.19 -3.05
N THR A 133 -0.14 -17.23 -1.76
CA THR A 133 -1.46 -17.60 -1.24
C THR A 133 -2.36 -16.38 -1.27
N PHE A 134 -3.54 -16.51 -1.88
CA PHE A 134 -4.56 -15.46 -1.89
C PHE A 134 -5.69 -15.85 -0.96
N ILE A 135 -6.06 -14.95 -0.06
CA ILE A 135 -7.12 -15.18 0.92
C ILE A 135 -7.85 -13.85 1.18
N THR A 136 -9.17 -13.91 1.28
CA THR A 136 -9.94 -12.77 1.71
C THR A 136 -9.88 -12.62 3.24
N THR A 137 -10.09 -11.41 3.72
CA THR A 137 -10.14 -11.15 5.17
C THR A 137 -11.27 -11.91 5.85
N GLN A 138 -12.39 -12.16 5.14
CA GLN A 138 -13.48 -12.98 5.66
C GLN A 138 -13.08 -14.46 5.77
N GLU A 139 -12.44 -15.05 4.76
CA GLU A 139 -11.93 -16.42 4.85
C GLU A 139 -10.90 -16.56 5.97
N LEU A 140 -10.12 -15.51 6.20
CA LEU A 140 -9.14 -15.48 7.28
C LEU A 140 -9.81 -15.42 8.67
N GLU A 141 -10.90 -14.65 8.81
CA GLU A 141 -11.72 -14.65 10.03
C GLU A 141 -12.38 -16.01 10.26
N ASP A 142 -12.98 -16.60 9.23
CA ASP A 142 -13.63 -17.91 9.31
C ASP A 142 -12.63 -19.03 9.71
N LYS A 143 -11.38 -18.91 9.24
CA LYS A 143 -10.32 -19.90 9.55
C LYS A 143 -9.79 -19.76 10.98
N TYR A 144 -9.70 -18.53 11.49
CA TYR A 144 -9.14 -18.22 12.81
C TYR A 144 -10.09 -17.29 13.61
N PRO A 145 -11.28 -17.75 13.99
CA PRO A 145 -12.32 -16.89 14.57
C PRO A 145 -11.93 -16.25 15.90
N ASP A 146 -11.12 -16.94 16.69
CA ASP A 146 -10.73 -16.52 18.04
C ASP A 146 -9.48 -15.60 18.07
N LEU A 147 -8.82 -15.44 16.92
CA LEU A 147 -7.61 -14.60 16.82
C LEU A 147 -7.96 -13.16 16.44
N THR A 148 -7.15 -12.22 16.91
CA THR A 148 -7.17 -10.83 16.43
C THR A 148 -6.73 -10.75 14.96
N PRO A 149 -7.08 -9.69 14.22
CA PRO A 149 -6.66 -9.53 12.83
C PRO A 149 -5.15 -9.73 12.63
N LYS A 150 -4.32 -9.14 13.49
CA LYS A 150 -2.85 -9.28 13.41
C LYS A 150 -2.36 -10.70 13.67
N GLU A 151 -2.97 -11.39 14.61
CA GLU A 151 -2.65 -12.80 14.89
C GLU A 151 -3.09 -13.72 13.73
N ARG A 152 -4.23 -13.43 13.07
CA ARG A 152 -4.69 -14.11 11.86
C ARG A 152 -3.68 -13.98 10.72
N GLU A 153 -3.19 -12.75 10.49
CA GLU A 153 -2.13 -12.48 9.49
C GLU A 153 -0.86 -13.30 9.78
N ASN A 154 -0.39 -13.25 11.01
CA ASN A 154 0.80 -14.00 11.42
C ASN A 154 0.61 -15.53 11.27
N ALA A 155 -0.57 -16.04 11.61
CA ALA A 155 -0.88 -17.46 11.50
C ALA A 155 -0.89 -17.94 10.04
N ILE A 156 -1.55 -17.19 9.14
CA ILE A 156 -1.62 -17.59 7.73
C ILE A 156 -0.26 -17.48 7.03
N VAL A 157 0.54 -16.45 7.34
CA VAL A 157 1.89 -16.33 6.80
C VAL A 157 2.81 -17.42 7.30
N LYS A 158 2.71 -17.80 8.57
CA LYS A 158 3.46 -18.93 9.14
C LYS A 158 3.13 -20.26 8.46
N GLU A 159 1.87 -20.44 8.07
CA GLU A 159 1.40 -21.66 7.41
C GLU A 159 1.79 -21.71 5.92
N ASN A 160 1.66 -20.61 5.21
CA ASN A 160 1.71 -20.59 3.74
C ASN A 160 2.86 -19.74 3.15
N GLY A 161 3.62 -19.02 3.95
CA GLY A 161 4.62 -18.08 3.47
C GLY A 161 4.01 -16.83 2.86
N THR A 162 4.45 -16.46 1.66
CA THR A 162 3.96 -15.25 0.97
C THR A 162 2.45 -15.29 0.78
N THR A 163 1.77 -14.34 1.39
CA THR A 163 0.30 -14.27 1.41
C THR A 163 -0.18 -12.89 1.02
N PHE A 164 -1.18 -12.82 0.17
CA PHE A 164 -1.87 -11.58 -0.22
C PHE A 164 -3.30 -11.59 0.33
N LEU A 165 -3.60 -10.60 1.19
CA LEU A 165 -4.93 -10.41 1.75
C LEU A 165 -5.77 -9.56 0.80
N MET A 166 -7.00 -10.01 0.54
CA MET A 166 -7.97 -9.32 -0.31
C MET A 166 -9.17 -8.85 0.52
N LYS A 167 -9.83 -7.80 0.03
CA LYS A 167 -11.07 -7.26 0.62
C LYS A 167 -10.90 -6.78 2.06
N ILE A 168 -9.82 -6.01 2.29
CA ILE A 168 -9.46 -5.54 3.63
C ILE A 168 -10.45 -4.51 4.18
N GLY A 169 -10.97 -3.63 3.32
CA GLY A 169 -11.78 -2.48 3.72
C GLY A 169 -13.23 -2.79 4.08
N ALA A 170 -13.76 -3.96 3.66
CA ALA A 170 -15.15 -4.31 3.91
C ALA A 170 -15.37 -4.77 5.36
N PRO A 171 -16.58 -4.52 5.94
CA PRO A 171 -16.95 -5.09 7.23
C PRO A 171 -17.05 -6.62 7.12
N LEU A 172 -16.50 -7.31 8.12
CA LEU A 172 -16.58 -8.76 8.23
C LEU A 172 -17.94 -9.19 8.78
N ARG A 173 -18.26 -10.50 8.76
CA ARG A 173 -19.50 -11.04 9.32
C ARG A 173 -19.64 -10.76 10.81
N SER A 174 -18.53 -10.62 11.53
CA SER A 174 -18.53 -10.17 12.94
C SER A 174 -19.00 -8.73 13.13
N GLY A 175 -19.19 -7.97 12.04
CA GLY A 175 -19.55 -6.55 12.07
C GLY A 175 -18.38 -5.60 12.32
N LYS A 176 -17.15 -6.13 12.41
CA LYS A 176 -15.93 -5.33 12.58
C LYS A 176 -15.11 -5.38 11.29
N PRO A 177 -14.39 -4.31 10.91
CA PRO A 177 -13.43 -4.37 9.83
C PRO A 177 -12.21 -5.19 10.25
N HIS A 178 -11.50 -5.75 9.27
CA HIS A 178 -10.21 -6.40 9.52
C HIS A 178 -9.15 -5.39 9.94
N ASP A 179 -9.16 -4.23 9.31
CA ASP A 179 -8.20 -3.13 9.52
C ASP A 179 -8.96 -1.79 9.45
N GLY A 180 -8.34 -0.72 9.98
CA GLY A 180 -8.85 0.66 9.91
C GLY A 180 -8.72 1.33 8.54
N ARG A 181 -8.36 0.61 7.49
CA ARG A 181 -8.23 1.15 6.13
C ARG A 181 -9.57 1.52 5.52
N ALA A 182 -9.55 2.50 4.61
CA ALA A 182 -10.74 2.89 3.88
C ALA A 182 -11.29 1.73 3.02
N PRO A 183 -12.62 1.61 2.84
CA PRO A 183 -13.24 0.52 2.07
C PRO A 183 -12.75 0.43 0.62
N ASP A 184 -12.32 1.52 0.02
CA ASP A 184 -11.83 1.59 -1.38
C ASP A 184 -10.34 1.27 -1.51
N TYR A 185 -9.68 0.82 -0.44
CA TYR A 185 -8.23 0.62 -0.41
C TYR A 185 -7.76 -0.46 -1.39
N ASP A 186 -8.52 -1.54 -1.57
CA ASP A 186 -8.20 -2.62 -2.50
C ASP A 186 -9.11 -2.69 -3.74
N ASP A 187 -10.01 -1.75 -3.91
CA ASP A 187 -10.95 -1.62 -5.02
C ASP A 187 -11.87 -2.83 -5.31
N LEU A 188 -11.78 -3.89 -4.52
CA LEU A 188 -12.58 -5.12 -4.68
C LEU A 188 -13.49 -5.39 -3.47
N SER A 189 -13.46 -4.49 -2.49
CA SER A 189 -14.31 -4.57 -1.30
C SER A 189 -15.75 -4.20 -1.59
#